data_05a71c81bdca73daadb8c1d0cebcb101
#
_entry.id   05a71c81bdca73daadb8c1d0cebcb101
#
_cell.length_a   1.000
_cell.length_b   1.000
_cell.length_c   1.000
_cell.angle_alpha   90.00
_cell.angle_beta   90.00
_cell.angle_gamma   90.00
#
_symmetry.space_group_name_H-M   'P 1'
#
loop_
_entity.id
_entity.type
_entity.pdbx_description
1 polymer ?
#
loop_
_entity_poly.entity_id
_entity_poly.type
_entity_poly.pdbx_seq_one_letter_code
_entity_poly.pdbx_strand_id
1 'polypeptide(L)'
;MSNHIGEINYNKFGSKMKIIKDDGWGKTYIFFEEYEWTYIGRYDYFKNGTLRCPYEPRVLNKGYIGEGKYSYNKHKKIYNTWCHMLRRCYSKDYKNKKPTYIGCEVYNEWLNFQNFAKWFEENYYEIEGETIALDKDILVKNNKIYSPNTCVFVPERINTLFTKADKSRGKLPIGIVEDNRTHHFRARCSTLDENGKIKRVELGSYKTHEEAFIHYKQFKENYIKQVADEYKPYIPKELYEAMYRWEVDIDD
;
A
#
# COMPACT_ATOMS: atom_id res chain seq x y z
N MET A 1 6.77 -34.47 39.51
CA MET A 1 6.59 -33.52 38.37
C MET A 1 5.43 -32.63 38.73
N SER A 2 5.61 -31.32 38.72
CA SER A 2 4.51 -30.37 38.95
C SER A 2 3.58 -30.45 37.73
N ASN A 3 2.30 -30.71 37.98
CA ASN A 3 1.28 -30.76 36.94
C ASN A 3 0.69 -29.35 36.84
N HIS A 4 0.97 -28.66 35.74
CA HIS A 4 0.53 -27.30 35.47
C HIS A 4 -0.77 -27.22 34.65
N ILE A 5 -1.42 -28.36 34.37
CA ILE A 5 -2.64 -28.42 33.57
C ILE A 5 -3.74 -27.59 34.22
N GLY A 6 -4.39 -26.73 33.42
CA GLY A 6 -5.49 -25.86 33.84
C GLY A 6 -5.04 -24.48 34.34
N GLU A 7 -3.74 -24.24 34.52
CA GLU A 7 -3.25 -22.91 34.89
C GLU A 7 -3.60 -21.88 33.80
N ILE A 8 -3.96 -20.67 34.25
CA ILE A 8 -4.32 -19.54 33.39
C ILE A 8 -3.37 -18.39 33.69
N ASN A 9 -2.86 -17.74 32.66
CA ASN A 9 -2.08 -16.51 32.74
C ASN A 9 -2.38 -15.61 31.55
N TYR A 10 -1.91 -14.37 31.59
CA TYR A 10 -1.96 -13.42 30.48
C TYR A 10 -0.58 -13.10 29.99
N ASN A 11 -0.44 -13.00 28.67
CA ASN A 11 0.82 -12.51 28.14
C ASN A 11 0.98 -10.99 28.34
N LYS A 12 2.17 -10.45 28.10
CA LYS A 12 2.46 -9.02 28.22
C LYS A 12 1.67 -8.13 27.25
N PHE A 13 0.93 -8.72 26.32
CA PHE A 13 0.14 -8.04 25.30
C PHE A 13 -1.37 -8.15 25.56
N GLY A 14 -1.76 -8.83 26.66
CA GLY A 14 -3.14 -8.93 27.14
C GLY A 14 -3.89 -10.21 26.73
N SER A 15 -3.28 -11.09 25.93
CA SER A 15 -3.95 -12.32 25.51
C SER A 15 -3.92 -13.39 26.60
N LYS A 16 -5.06 -14.05 26.80
CA LYS A 16 -5.23 -15.13 27.76
C LYS A 16 -4.56 -16.42 27.28
N MET A 17 -3.81 -17.04 28.18
CA MET A 17 -3.12 -18.31 27.96
C MET A 17 -3.63 -19.35 28.97
N LYS A 18 -3.83 -20.58 28.53
CA LYS A 18 -4.21 -21.72 29.38
C LYS A 18 -3.33 -22.91 29.07
N ILE A 19 -2.82 -23.59 30.12
CA ILE A 19 -2.14 -24.86 29.94
C ILE A 19 -3.16 -25.97 29.76
N ILE A 20 -3.15 -26.61 28.59
CA ILE A 20 -4.08 -27.69 28.25
C ILE A 20 -3.45 -29.08 28.38
N LYS A 21 -2.10 -29.16 28.35
CA LYS A 21 -1.35 -30.41 28.52
C LYS A 21 0.07 -30.06 28.99
N ASP A 22 0.66 -30.94 29.84
CA ASP A 22 2.04 -30.82 30.30
C ASP A 22 2.69 -32.23 30.28
N ASP A 23 3.59 -32.43 29.31
CA ASP A 23 4.36 -33.65 29.16
C ASP A 23 5.72 -33.59 29.94
N GLY A 24 5.97 -32.48 30.64
CA GLY A 24 7.25 -32.22 31.29
C GLY A 24 8.38 -31.91 30.30
N TRP A 25 9.63 -31.74 30.82
CA TRP A 25 10.84 -31.56 30.00
C TRP A 25 10.74 -30.44 28.93
N GLY A 26 9.98 -29.36 29.22
CA GLY A 26 9.81 -28.23 28.31
C GLY A 26 8.75 -28.44 27.21
N LYS A 27 7.88 -29.45 27.36
CA LYS A 27 6.77 -29.72 26.46
C LYS A 27 5.43 -29.35 27.11
N THR A 28 5.27 -28.11 27.51
CA THR A 28 4.01 -27.56 28.00
C THR A 28 3.21 -27.02 26.81
N TYR A 29 1.92 -27.42 26.73
CA TYR A 29 0.99 -27.02 25.66
C TYR A 29 0.20 -25.81 26.17
N ILE A 30 0.48 -24.65 25.62
CA ILE A 30 -0.08 -23.38 26.02
C ILE A 30 -1.07 -22.93 24.94
N PHE A 31 -2.34 -22.90 25.28
CA PHE A 31 -3.44 -22.57 24.39
C PHE A 31 -3.86 -21.11 24.53
N PHE A 32 -3.97 -20.41 23.40
CA PHE A 32 -4.52 -19.09 23.25
C PHE A 32 -5.95 -19.22 22.73
N GLU A 33 -6.92 -19.11 23.63
CA GLU A 33 -8.34 -19.37 23.36
C GLU A 33 -8.91 -18.44 22.28
N GLU A 34 -8.55 -17.14 22.34
CA GLU A 34 -9.01 -16.11 21.39
C GLU A 34 -8.57 -16.38 19.94
N TYR A 35 -7.44 -17.08 19.74
CA TYR A 35 -6.86 -17.33 18.42
C TYR A 35 -6.89 -18.82 18.02
N GLU A 36 -7.48 -19.67 18.85
CA GLU A 36 -7.50 -21.14 18.66
C GLU A 36 -6.11 -21.71 18.33
N TRP A 37 -5.07 -21.17 18.97
CA TRP A 37 -3.69 -21.51 18.68
C TRP A 37 -2.98 -22.09 19.90
N THR A 38 -2.15 -23.12 19.68
CA THR A 38 -1.39 -23.79 20.74
C THR A 38 0.10 -23.66 20.49
N TYR A 39 0.81 -23.12 21.47
CA TYR A 39 2.26 -23.18 21.53
C TYR A 39 2.71 -24.41 22.32
N ILE A 40 3.74 -25.09 21.84
CA ILE A 40 4.38 -26.21 22.54
C ILE A 40 5.79 -25.81 22.88
N GLY A 41 6.11 -25.74 24.18
CA GLY A 41 7.43 -25.31 24.62
C GLY A 41 7.55 -25.18 26.13
N ARG A 42 8.43 -24.28 26.57
CA ARG A 42 8.80 -24.16 27.97
C ARG A 42 7.74 -23.45 28.81
N TYR A 43 7.50 -23.96 30.02
CA TYR A 43 6.59 -23.39 31.01
C TYR A 43 6.96 -21.94 31.42
N ASP A 44 8.28 -21.61 31.48
CA ASP A 44 8.72 -20.27 31.86
C ASP A 44 8.23 -19.16 30.91
N TYR A 45 8.01 -19.44 29.63
CA TYR A 45 7.40 -18.48 28.72
C TYR A 45 5.94 -18.16 29.09
N PHE A 46 5.20 -19.19 29.54
CA PHE A 46 3.85 -19.00 30.09
C PHE A 46 3.90 -18.20 31.38
N LYS A 47 4.72 -18.62 32.34
CA LYS A 47 4.84 -18.01 33.67
C LYS A 47 5.23 -16.52 33.59
N ASN A 48 6.17 -16.19 32.72
CA ASN A 48 6.66 -14.82 32.54
C ASN A 48 5.81 -13.97 31.59
N GLY A 49 4.78 -14.55 30.95
CA GLY A 49 3.92 -13.87 29.98
C GLY A 49 4.66 -13.37 28.74
N THR A 50 5.81 -13.97 28.39
CA THR A 50 6.64 -13.50 27.26
C THR A 50 6.25 -14.10 25.93
N LEU A 51 5.42 -15.15 25.95
CA LEU A 51 4.93 -15.80 24.76
C LEU A 51 3.93 -14.89 24.02
N ARG A 52 4.07 -14.80 22.72
CA ARG A 52 3.14 -14.05 21.87
C ARG A 52 2.57 -14.95 20.78
N CYS A 53 1.24 -14.95 20.65
CA CYS A 53 0.57 -15.65 19.57
C CYS A 53 0.91 -15.01 18.21
N PRO A 54 1.24 -15.80 17.17
CA PRO A 54 1.47 -15.27 15.82
C PRO A 54 0.28 -14.51 15.23
N TYR A 55 -0.93 -14.87 15.64
CA TYR A 55 -2.18 -14.29 15.16
C TYR A 55 -2.64 -13.07 15.97
N GLU A 56 -1.92 -12.74 17.05
CA GLU A 56 -2.19 -11.55 17.86
C GLU A 56 -1.82 -10.27 17.08
N PRO A 57 -2.75 -9.27 16.97
CA PRO A 57 -2.48 -8.03 16.27
C PRO A 57 -1.25 -7.30 16.80
N ARG A 58 -0.35 -6.86 15.89
CA ARG A 58 0.89 -6.15 16.22
C ARG A 58 0.98 -4.77 15.60
N VAL A 59 0.55 -4.65 14.35
CA VAL A 59 0.68 -3.41 13.58
C VAL A 59 -0.66 -2.71 13.56
N LEU A 60 -0.71 -1.54 14.22
CA LEU A 60 -1.90 -0.68 14.29
C LEU A 60 -3.17 -1.42 14.79
N ASN A 61 -3.01 -2.40 15.68
CA ASN A 61 -4.08 -3.27 16.20
C ASN A 61 -4.91 -3.96 15.10
N LYS A 62 -4.29 -4.23 13.95
CA LYS A 62 -4.91 -4.90 12.80
C LYS A 62 -4.03 -6.00 12.23
N GLY A 63 -2.82 -5.66 11.79
CA GLY A 63 -1.94 -6.61 11.16
C GLY A 63 -1.26 -7.56 12.13
N TYR A 64 -1.14 -8.83 11.78
CA TYR A 64 -0.47 -9.88 12.55
C TYR A 64 0.52 -10.67 11.68
N ILE A 65 1.47 -11.36 12.32
CA ILE A 65 2.56 -12.02 11.60
C ILE A 65 2.13 -13.33 10.94
N GLY A 66 1.27 -14.10 11.61
CA GLY A 66 0.91 -15.45 11.19
C GLY A 66 2.05 -16.46 11.34
N GLU A 67 1.75 -17.73 11.03
CA GLU A 67 2.75 -18.80 10.95
C GLU A 67 3.20 -19.00 9.50
N GLY A 68 4.51 -19.14 9.30
CA GLY A 68 5.09 -19.36 7.99
C GLY A 68 6.56 -18.98 7.88
N LYS A 69 7.06 -18.96 6.64
CA LYS A 69 8.49 -18.77 6.34
C LYS A 69 8.96 -17.31 6.40
N TYR A 70 8.03 -16.35 6.31
CA TYR A 70 8.37 -14.93 6.22
C TYR A 70 8.58 -14.31 7.59
N SER A 71 9.67 -13.55 7.73
CA SER A 71 9.99 -12.86 8.98
C SER A 71 10.60 -11.49 8.68
N TYR A 72 10.46 -10.53 9.61
CA TYR A 72 11.07 -9.21 9.51
C TYR A 72 12.57 -9.27 9.19
N ASN A 73 13.31 -10.12 9.91
CA ASN A 73 14.78 -10.15 9.78
C ASN A 73 15.25 -10.59 8.39
N LYS A 74 14.53 -11.52 7.75
CA LYS A 74 14.88 -12.04 6.42
C LYS A 74 14.24 -11.26 5.28
N HIS A 75 13.08 -10.61 5.52
CA HIS A 75 12.24 -10.03 4.46
C HIS A 75 11.88 -8.57 4.79
N LYS A 76 12.87 -7.75 5.15
CA LYS A 76 12.68 -6.35 5.59
C LYS A 76 11.89 -5.49 4.59
N LYS A 77 12.19 -5.61 3.28
CA LYS A 77 11.50 -4.87 2.22
C LYS A 77 10.00 -5.18 2.22
N ILE A 78 9.66 -6.46 2.23
CA ILE A 78 8.27 -6.93 2.24
C ILE A 78 7.54 -6.45 3.48
N TYR A 79 8.16 -6.64 4.66
CA TYR A 79 7.59 -6.22 5.93
C TYR A 79 7.34 -4.71 5.99
N ASN A 80 8.30 -3.90 5.53
CA ASN A 80 8.15 -2.45 5.50
C ASN A 80 7.02 -2.02 4.55
N THR A 81 6.92 -2.63 3.37
CA THR A 81 5.83 -2.35 2.42
C THR A 81 4.47 -2.67 3.04
N TRP A 82 4.34 -3.82 3.70
CA TRP A 82 3.15 -4.21 4.43
C TRP A 82 2.79 -3.25 5.57
N CYS A 83 3.75 -2.84 6.38
CA CYS A 83 3.54 -1.85 7.44
C CYS A 83 3.12 -0.49 6.88
N HIS A 84 3.71 -0.05 5.75
CA HIS A 84 3.34 1.20 5.10
C HIS A 84 1.90 1.15 4.56
N MET A 85 1.49 0.04 3.95
CA MET A 85 0.11 -0.19 3.51
C MET A 85 -0.87 -0.09 4.69
N LEU A 86 -0.62 -0.82 5.78
CA LEU A 86 -1.44 -0.75 7.00
C LEU A 86 -1.48 0.67 7.58
N ARG A 87 -0.35 1.37 7.60
CA ARG A 87 -0.27 2.75 8.10
C ARG A 87 -1.14 3.70 7.28
N ARG A 88 -1.14 3.56 5.95
CA ARG A 88 -2.01 4.36 5.07
C ARG A 88 -3.48 4.16 5.41
N CYS A 89 -3.90 2.92 5.68
CA CYS A 89 -5.30 2.57 5.93
C CYS A 89 -5.76 2.82 7.37
N TYR A 90 -4.89 2.65 8.38
CA TYR A 90 -5.34 2.57 9.78
C TYR A 90 -4.72 3.60 10.73
N SER A 91 -3.65 4.31 10.33
CA SER A 91 -3.06 5.36 11.17
C SER A 91 -3.86 6.67 11.08
N LYS A 92 -4.37 7.15 12.21
CA LYS A 92 -5.06 8.46 12.31
C LYS A 92 -4.15 9.61 11.88
N ASP A 93 -2.91 9.64 12.39
CA ASP A 93 -1.94 10.69 12.06
C ASP A 93 -1.61 10.73 10.57
N TYR A 94 -1.53 9.56 9.93
CA TYR A 94 -1.26 9.50 8.50
C TYR A 94 -2.44 10.02 7.68
N LYS A 95 -3.68 9.64 8.04
CA LYS A 95 -4.90 10.12 7.38
C LYS A 95 -5.10 11.63 7.54
N ASN A 96 -4.73 12.19 8.69
CA ASN A 96 -4.77 13.64 8.91
C ASN A 96 -3.81 14.40 7.96
N LYS A 97 -2.61 13.83 7.71
CA LYS A 97 -1.61 14.40 6.78
C LYS A 97 -1.96 14.15 5.31
N LYS A 98 -2.61 13.04 5.01
CA LYS A 98 -2.96 12.56 3.67
C LYS A 98 -4.44 12.10 3.62
N PRO A 99 -5.39 13.04 3.51
CA PRO A 99 -6.83 12.74 3.55
C PRO A 99 -7.31 11.81 2.43
N THR A 100 -6.57 11.69 1.32
CA THR A 100 -6.86 10.77 0.21
C THR A 100 -6.95 9.30 0.65
N TYR A 101 -6.35 8.95 1.80
CA TYR A 101 -6.42 7.61 2.39
C TYR A 101 -7.59 7.41 3.36
N ILE A 102 -8.45 8.40 3.55
CA ILE A 102 -9.70 8.23 4.32
C ILE A 102 -10.60 7.25 3.58
N GLY A 103 -11.13 6.26 4.31
CA GLY A 103 -11.92 5.16 3.74
C GLY A 103 -11.10 4.06 3.06
N CYS A 104 -9.76 4.15 3.04
CA CYS A 104 -8.95 3.04 2.54
C CYS A 104 -8.90 1.90 3.54
N GLU A 105 -8.98 0.67 3.00
CA GLU A 105 -8.96 -0.59 3.74
C GLU A 105 -7.97 -1.57 3.13
N VAL A 106 -7.62 -2.59 3.89
CA VAL A 106 -6.79 -3.71 3.45
C VAL A 106 -7.63 -4.98 3.40
N TYR A 107 -7.52 -5.74 2.32
CA TYR A 107 -8.11 -7.06 2.18
C TYR A 107 -7.79 -7.93 3.39
N ASN A 108 -8.80 -8.57 3.96
CA ASN A 108 -8.69 -9.22 5.27
C ASN A 108 -7.54 -10.23 5.35
N GLU A 109 -7.33 -11.02 4.29
CA GLU A 109 -6.23 -11.99 4.27
C GLU A 109 -4.85 -11.34 4.31
N TRP A 110 -4.71 -10.10 3.83
CA TRP A 110 -3.46 -9.33 3.89
C TRP A 110 -3.18 -8.67 5.24
N LEU A 111 -4.10 -8.77 6.20
CA LEU A 111 -3.80 -8.49 7.60
C LEU A 111 -2.81 -9.51 8.16
N ASN A 112 -2.77 -10.73 7.60
CA ASN A 112 -1.74 -11.73 7.83
C ASN A 112 -0.51 -11.42 6.96
N PHE A 113 0.64 -11.15 7.62
CA PHE A 113 1.89 -10.86 6.92
C PHE A 113 2.34 -12.00 5.99
N GLN A 114 2.09 -13.27 6.35
CA GLN A 114 2.47 -14.41 5.49
C GLN A 114 1.78 -14.35 4.12
N ASN A 115 0.48 -14.03 4.11
CA ASN A 115 -0.31 -13.98 2.89
C ASN A 115 0.12 -12.80 1.99
N PHE A 116 0.31 -11.62 2.59
CA PHE A 116 0.84 -10.48 1.86
C PHE A 116 2.25 -10.75 1.30
N ALA A 117 3.12 -11.37 2.11
CA ALA A 117 4.48 -11.66 1.71
C ALA A 117 4.56 -12.68 0.56
N LYS A 118 3.69 -13.68 0.57
CA LYS A 118 3.57 -14.63 -0.54
C LYS A 118 3.18 -13.91 -1.82
N TRP A 119 2.13 -13.10 -1.79
CA TRP A 119 1.70 -12.31 -2.94
C TRP A 119 2.80 -11.35 -3.42
N PHE A 120 3.52 -10.72 -2.49
CA PHE A 120 4.64 -9.84 -2.82
C PHE A 120 5.71 -10.58 -3.63
N GLU A 121 6.16 -11.76 -3.18
CA GLU A 121 7.18 -12.55 -3.91
C GLU A 121 6.71 -12.96 -5.32
N GLU A 122 5.42 -13.23 -5.49
CA GLU A 122 4.85 -13.64 -6.76
C GLU A 122 4.68 -12.49 -7.77
N ASN A 123 4.57 -11.24 -7.28
CA ASN A 123 4.20 -10.09 -8.12
C ASN A 123 5.27 -8.99 -8.17
N TYR A 124 6.26 -9.00 -7.25
CA TYR A 124 7.29 -7.98 -7.21
C TYR A 124 8.34 -8.20 -8.28
N TYR A 125 8.73 -7.12 -8.93
CA TYR A 125 9.83 -7.09 -9.91
C TYR A 125 10.75 -5.90 -9.61
N GLU A 126 11.95 -5.91 -10.22
CA GLU A 126 12.92 -4.83 -10.12
C GLU A 126 13.28 -4.31 -11.51
N ILE A 127 13.47 -3.00 -11.59
CA ILE A 127 14.03 -2.32 -12.76
C ILE A 127 15.26 -1.59 -12.27
N GLU A 128 16.40 -1.77 -12.93
CA GLU A 128 17.67 -1.15 -12.55
C GLU A 128 17.53 0.38 -12.49
N GLY A 129 17.97 0.97 -11.38
CA GLY A 129 17.88 2.42 -11.15
C GLY A 129 16.50 2.96 -10.77
N GLU A 130 15.46 2.12 -10.70
CA GLU A 130 14.10 2.53 -10.40
C GLU A 130 13.65 2.12 -8.98
N THR A 131 12.87 2.98 -8.37
CA THR A 131 12.14 2.64 -7.14
C THR A 131 10.77 2.11 -7.51
N ILE A 132 10.43 0.92 -6.99
CA ILE A 132 9.14 0.28 -7.25
C ILE A 132 8.24 0.44 -6.02
N ALA A 133 7.06 0.99 -6.22
CA ALA A 133 6.06 1.25 -5.17
C ALA A 133 4.82 0.35 -5.35
N LEU A 134 4.14 0.04 -4.24
CA LEU A 134 2.82 -0.61 -4.27
C LEU A 134 1.75 0.46 -4.51
N ASP A 135 1.00 0.31 -5.59
CA ASP A 135 -0.16 1.13 -5.92
C ASP A 135 -1.45 0.32 -5.89
N LYS A 136 -2.59 1.00 -5.63
CA LYS A 136 -3.93 0.41 -5.56
C LYS A 136 -4.95 1.07 -6.48
N ASP A 137 -4.58 2.19 -7.09
CA ASP A 137 -5.51 3.08 -7.82
C ASP A 137 -5.34 2.99 -9.34
N ILE A 138 -4.18 2.53 -9.84
CA ILE A 138 -3.89 2.51 -11.27
C ILE A 138 -4.69 1.44 -12.00
N LEU A 139 -4.83 0.25 -11.42
CA LEU A 139 -5.65 -0.82 -12.04
C LEU A 139 -7.14 -0.51 -11.99
N VAL A 140 -7.59 0.11 -10.90
CA VAL A 140 -8.99 0.46 -10.67
C VAL A 140 -9.07 1.89 -10.11
N LYS A 141 -9.43 2.84 -10.97
CA LYS A 141 -9.48 4.27 -10.63
C LYS A 141 -10.39 4.53 -9.42
N ASN A 142 -9.92 5.37 -8.49
CA ASN A 142 -10.59 5.72 -7.23
C ASN A 142 -10.82 4.54 -6.25
N ASN A 143 -10.10 3.44 -6.44
CA ASN A 143 -10.18 2.29 -5.53
C ASN A 143 -9.72 2.66 -4.11
N LYS A 144 -10.36 2.03 -3.11
CA LYS A 144 -10.06 2.24 -1.69
C LYS A 144 -9.55 0.99 -0.97
N ILE A 145 -9.41 -0.12 -1.68
CA ILE A 145 -9.05 -1.41 -1.08
C ILE A 145 -7.69 -1.87 -1.59
N TYR A 146 -6.75 -2.10 -0.67
CA TYR A 146 -5.53 -2.84 -0.99
C TYR A 146 -5.83 -4.33 -1.04
N SER A 147 -5.78 -4.93 -2.22
CA SER A 147 -6.06 -6.35 -2.43
C SER A 147 -5.24 -6.93 -3.58
N PRO A 148 -5.14 -8.27 -3.71
CA PRO A 148 -4.47 -8.92 -4.84
C PRO A 148 -5.00 -8.48 -6.21
N ASN A 149 -6.29 -8.18 -6.29
CA ASN A 149 -6.98 -7.85 -7.55
C ASN A 149 -6.90 -6.36 -7.93
N THR A 150 -6.48 -5.50 -7.02
CA THR A 150 -6.48 -4.05 -7.23
C THR A 150 -5.11 -3.43 -7.10
N CYS A 151 -4.15 -4.15 -6.53
CA CYS A 151 -2.80 -3.66 -6.33
C CYS A 151 -1.85 -4.18 -7.40
N VAL A 152 -0.92 -3.30 -7.78
CA VAL A 152 0.19 -3.62 -8.67
C VAL A 152 1.44 -2.89 -8.19
N PHE A 153 2.61 -3.46 -8.46
CA PHE A 153 3.87 -2.78 -8.25
C PHE A 153 4.19 -1.88 -9.46
N VAL A 154 4.54 -0.63 -9.18
CA VAL A 154 4.77 0.37 -10.22
C VAL A 154 6.08 1.11 -10.00
N PRO A 155 6.86 1.42 -11.05
CA PRO A 155 7.96 2.38 -11.01
C PRO A 155 7.47 3.74 -10.52
N GLU A 156 8.26 4.42 -9.69
CA GLU A 156 7.87 5.73 -9.13
C GLU A 156 7.60 6.76 -10.24
N ARG A 157 8.34 6.69 -11.35
CA ARG A 157 8.08 7.52 -12.54
C ARG A 157 6.67 7.34 -13.07
N ILE A 158 6.19 6.09 -13.19
CA ILE A 158 4.80 5.81 -13.60
C ILE A 158 3.83 6.30 -12.54
N ASN A 159 4.08 6.01 -11.27
CA ASN A 159 3.19 6.40 -10.17
C ASN A 159 2.96 7.92 -10.11
N THR A 160 4.00 8.71 -10.42
CA THR A 160 3.90 10.19 -10.44
C THR A 160 2.99 10.73 -11.55
N LEU A 161 2.77 9.97 -12.64
CA LEU A 161 1.85 10.39 -13.71
C LEU A 161 0.40 10.51 -13.24
N PHE A 162 0.02 9.73 -12.23
CA PHE A 162 -1.34 9.62 -11.71
C PHE A 162 -1.58 10.44 -10.43
N THR A 163 -0.55 11.18 -9.99
CA THR A 163 -0.67 12.01 -8.78
C THR A 163 -1.52 13.25 -9.07
N LYS A 164 -2.58 13.42 -8.28
CA LYS A 164 -3.45 14.60 -8.30
C LYS A 164 -2.91 15.65 -7.34
N ALA A 165 -2.65 16.86 -7.82
CA ALA A 165 -2.11 17.97 -7.01
C ALA A 165 -3.21 18.85 -6.38
N ASP A 166 -4.28 18.25 -5.84
CA ASP A 166 -5.52 18.91 -5.41
C ASP A 166 -5.31 20.10 -4.48
N LYS A 167 -4.35 19.96 -3.54
CA LYS A 167 -4.09 21.03 -2.56
C LYS A 167 -3.51 22.32 -3.17
N SER A 168 -2.84 22.22 -4.31
CA SER A 168 -2.12 23.34 -4.92
C SER A 168 -2.88 24.00 -6.07
N ARG A 169 -3.92 23.36 -6.62
CA ARG A 169 -4.63 23.85 -7.81
C ARG A 169 -5.93 24.61 -7.52
N GLY A 170 -6.48 24.49 -6.31
CA GLY A 170 -7.76 25.12 -5.96
C GLY A 170 -8.96 24.45 -6.65
N LYS A 171 -9.86 25.25 -7.26
CA LYS A 171 -11.10 24.79 -7.90
C LYS A 171 -10.97 24.50 -9.41
N LEU A 172 -9.82 24.79 -10.00
CA LEU A 172 -9.61 24.56 -11.44
C LEU A 172 -9.34 23.08 -11.73
N PRO A 173 -9.65 22.59 -12.93
CA PRO A 173 -9.28 21.26 -13.37
C PRO A 173 -7.77 21.02 -13.29
N ILE A 174 -7.37 19.73 -13.25
CA ILE A 174 -5.96 19.36 -13.24
C ILE A 174 -5.24 19.92 -14.48
N GLY A 175 -4.03 20.47 -14.28
CA GLY A 175 -3.21 21.03 -15.36
C GLY A 175 -3.64 22.41 -15.87
N ILE A 176 -4.68 23.02 -15.30
CA ILE A 176 -5.19 24.33 -15.71
C ILE A 176 -4.81 25.40 -14.68
N VAL A 177 -4.38 26.55 -15.19
CA VAL A 177 -4.02 27.73 -14.39
C VAL A 177 -4.61 28.97 -15.03
N GLU A 178 -5.30 29.81 -14.26
CA GLU A 178 -5.77 31.11 -14.72
C GLU A 178 -4.62 32.14 -14.76
N ASP A 179 -4.52 32.88 -15.84
CA ASP A 179 -3.62 34.05 -15.93
C ASP A 179 -4.39 35.28 -15.45
N ASN A 180 -4.05 35.77 -14.28
CA ASN A 180 -4.72 36.92 -13.63
C ASN A 180 -4.66 38.22 -14.44
N ARG A 181 -3.77 38.32 -15.44
CA ARG A 181 -3.63 39.55 -16.27
C ARG A 181 -4.55 39.54 -17.48
N THR A 182 -4.73 38.37 -18.07
CA THR A 182 -5.50 38.18 -19.31
C THR A 182 -6.87 37.55 -19.08
N HIS A 183 -7.09 36.98 -17.87
CA HIS A 183 -8.25 36.16 -17.53
C HIS A 183 -8.43 34.93 -18.46
N HIS A 184 -7.34 34.53 -19.11
CA HIS A 184 -7.32 33.30 -19.90
C HIS A 184 -6.83 32.11 -19.06
N PHE A 185 -7.22 30.91 -19.48
CA PHE A 185 -6.85 29.66 -18.85
C PHE A 185 -5.71 28.99 -19.62
N ARG A 186 -4.58 28.78 -18.96
CA ARG A 186 -3.42 28.12 -19.55
C ARG A 186 -3.41 26.64 -19.20
N ALA A 187 -3.31 25.78 -20.23
CA ALA A 187 -3.13 24.36 -20.05
C ALA A 187 -1.63 24.03 -19.93
N ARG A 188 -1.25 23.27 -18.90
CA ARG A 188 0.14 22.89 -18.58
C ARG A 188 0.23 21.45 -18.18
N CYS A 189 1.22 20.73 -18.70
CA CYS A 189 1.51 19.37 -18.27
C CYS A 189 2.96 19.26 -17.83
N SER A 190 3.20 18.49 -16.75
CA SER A 190 4.55 18.12 -16.34
C SER A 190 4.92 16.81 -17.03
N THR A 191 6.06 16.81 -17.72
CA THR A 191 6.71 15.64 -18.32
C THR A 191 8.09 15.47 -17.72
N LEU A 192 8.81 14.41 -18.09
CA LEU A 192 10.24 14.29 -17.82
C LEU A 192 11.02 14.61 -19.10
N ASP A 193 12.17 15.25 -18.96
CA ASP A 193 13.13 15.40 -20.05
C ASP A 193 13.99 14.13 -20.19
N GLU A 194 14.90 14.12 -21.17
CA GLU A 194 15.85 13.03 -21.46
C GLU A 194 16.77 12.66 -20.27
N ASN A 195 16.93 13.57 -19.30
CA ASN A 195 17.72 13.37 -18.09
C ASN A 195 16.84 12.96 -16.87
N GLY A 196 15.55 12.72 -17.07
CA GLY A 196 14.60 12.38 -16.01
C GLY A 196 14.19 13.56 -15.11
N LYS A 197 14.50 14.81 -15.50
CA LYS A 197 14.07 16.01 -14.76
C LYS A 197 12.68 16.43 -15.17
N ILE A 198 11.93 16.95 -14.21
CA ILE A 198 10.59 17.49 -14.46
C ILE A 198 10.69 18.71 -15.38
N LYS A 199 10.04 18.62 -16.54
CA LYS A 199 9.87 19.70 -17.50
C LYS A 199 8.38 20.06 -17.57
N ARG A 200 8.08 21.35 -17.52
CA ARG A 200 6.71 21.86 -17.69
C ARG A 200 6.49 22.24 -19.15
N VAL A 201 5.46 21.64 -19.77
CA VAL A 201 5.05 21.93 -21.15
C VAL A 201 3.82 22.82 -21.11
N GLU A 202 3.88 23.96 -21.81
CA GLU A 202 2.74 24.85 -22.04
C GLU A 202 1.99 24.36 -23.29
N LEU A 203 0.69 24.10 -23.15
CA LEU A 203 -0.14 23.53 -24.20
C LEU A 203 -1.04 24.57 -24.91
N GLY A 204 -1.06 25.80 -24.40
CA GLY A 204 -1.83 26.89 -24.96
C GLY A 204 -2.55 27.73 -23.90
N SER A 205 -3.22 28.80 -24.38
CA SER A 205 -4.03 29.71 -23.59
C SER A 205 -5.42 29.84 -24.23
N TYR A 206 -6.46 29.68 -23.43
CA TYR A 206 -7.85 29.48 -23.88
C TYR A 206 -8.78 30.45 -23.13
N LYS A 207 -9.99 30.67 -23.67
CA LYS A 207 -10.96 31.56 -23.04
C LYS A 207 -11.70 30.90 -21.87
N THR A 208 -11.86 29.59 -21.90
CA THR A 208 -12.52 28.83 -20.83
C THR A 208 -11.62 27.73 -20.28
N HIS A 209 -11.88 27.30 -19.04
CA HIS A 209 -11.12 26.22 -18.43
C HIS A 209 -11.48 24.85 -19.07
N GLU A 210 -12.67 24.69 -19.62
CA GLU A 210 -13.09 23.49 -20.32
C GLU A 210 -12.29 23.31 -21.62
N GLU A 211 -12.14 24.37 -22.43
CA GLU A 211 -11.29 24.35 -23.63
C GLU A 211 -9.85 23.98 -23.27
N ALA A 212 -9.29 24.65 -22.26
CA ALA A 212 -7.94 24.37 -21.77
C ALA A 212 -7.80 22.90 -21.31
N PHE A 213 -8.83 22.37 -20.63
CA PHE A 213 -8.81 20.99 -20.11
C PHE A 213 -8.86 19.96 -21.25
N ILE A 214 -9.60 20.17 -22.32
CA ILE A 214 -9.63 19.27 -23.48
C ILE A 214 -8.20 19.04 -24.03
N HIS A 215 -7.44 20.13 -24.21
CA HIS A 215 -6.05 20.05 -24.69
C HIS A 215 -5.10 19.40 -23.67
N TYR A 216 -5.29 19.69 -22.39
CA TYR A 216 -4.54 19.02 -21.31
C TYR A 216 -4.81 17.52 -21.30
N LYS A 217 -6.10 17.10 -21.31
CA LYS A 217 -6.53 15.69 -21.32
C LYS A 217 -5.87 14.94 -22.47
N GLN A 218 -6.02 15.45 -23.69
CA GLN A 218 -5.47 14.82 -24.88
C GLN A 218 -3.95 14.65 -24.79
N PHE A 219 -3.24 15.69 -24.37
CA PHE A 219 -1.79 15.64 -24.20
C PHE A 219 -1.39 14.64 -23.10
N LYS A 220 -2.05 14.70 -21.94
CA LYS A 220 -1.73 13.86 -20.79
C LYS A 220 -1.96 12.39 -21.07
N GLU A 221 -3.07 12.02 -21.68
CA GLU A 221 -3.37 10.64 -22.05
C GLU A 221 -2.39 10.09 -23.09
N ASN A 222 -2.01 10.90 -24.10
CA ASN A 222 -0.99 10.51 -25.06
C ASN A 222 0.38 10.34 -24.39
N TYR A 223 0.74 11.21 -23.43
CA TYR A 223 1.99 11.09 -22.69
C TYR A 223 2.00 9.84 -21.79
N ILE A 224 0.87 9.49 -21.15
CA ILE A 224 0.76 8.25 -20.38
C ILE A 224 0.99 7.03 -21.29
N LYS A 225 0.40 7.01 -22.50
CA LYS A 225 0.61 5.92 -23.46
C LYS A 225 2.05 5.83 -23.94
N GLN A 226 2.69 6.97 -24.22
CA GLN A 226 4.11 7.01 -24.57
C GLN A 226 4.98 6.40 -23.47
N VAL A 227 4.77 6.79 -22.21
CA VAL A 227 5.50 6.22 -21.07
C VAL A 227 5.18 4.73 -20.91
N ALA A 228 3.93 4.31 -21.11
CA ALA A 228 3.58 2.89 -21.07
C ALA A 228 4.37 2.09 -22.13
N ASP A 229 4.50 2.61 -23.35
CA ASP A 229 5.28 1.95 -24.42
C ASP A 229 6.78 1.87 -24.09
N GLU A 230 7.35 2.92 -23.46
CA GLU A 230 8.74 2.91 -22.98
C GLU A 230 8.97 1.80 -21.94
N TYR A 231 7.98 1.58 -21.05
CA TYR A 231 8.07 0.60 -19.97
C TYR A 231 7.54 -0.80 -20.31
N LYS A 232 6.89 -0.97 -21.46
CA LYS A 232 6.25 -2.23 -21.87
C LYS A 232 7.10 -3.50 -21.66
N PRO A 233 8.44 -3.50 -21.91
CA PRO A 233 9.26 -4.69 -21.70
C PRO A 233 9.51 -5.03 -20.22
N TYR A 234 9.26 -4.10 -19.29
CA TYR A 234 9.71 -4.15 -17.90
C TYR A 234 8.58 -4.26 -16.88
N ILE A 235 7.34 -3.94 -17.28
CA ILE A 235 6.19 -3.88 -16.37
C ILE A 235 5.18 -4.99 -16.67
N PRO A 236 4.35 -5.40 -15.68
CA PRO A 236 3.29 -6.36 -15.89
C PRO A 236 2.29 -5.90 -16.96
N LYS A 237 1.74 -6.87 -17.70
CA LYS A 237 0.78 -6.61 -18.79
C LYS A 237 -0.45 -5.84 -18.31
N GLU A 238 -0.98 -6.18 -17.14
CA GLU A 238 -2.14 -5.50 -16.54
C GLU A 238 -1.87 -4.02 -16.25
N LEU A 239 -0.64 -3.66 -15.82
CA LEU A 239 -0.25 -2.27 -15.62
C LEU A 239 -0.18 -1.52 -16.95
N TYR A 240 0.45 -2.11 -17.97
CA TYR A 240 0.51 -1.54 -19.31
C TYR A 240 -0.89 -1.28 -19.88
N GLU A 241 -1.79 -2.26 -19.79
CA GLU A 241 -3.16 -2.14 -20.28
C GLU A 241 -3.97 -1.10 -19.49
N ALA A 242 -3.77 -1.00 -18.18
CA ALA A 242 -4.41 0.01 -17.35
C ALA A 242 -3.97 1.42 -17.75
N MET A 243 -2.67 1.63 -18.00
CA MET A 243 -2.14 2.90 -18.49
C MET A 243 -2.72 3.29 -19.85
N TYR A 244 -2.87 2.33 -20.77
CA TYR A 244 -3.45 2.58 -22.10
C TYR A 244 -4.93 2.96 -22.07
N ARG A 245 -5.69 2.42 -21.09
CA ARG A 245 -7.12 2.70 -20.90
C ARG A 245 -7.39 3.89 -19.98
N TRP A 246 -6.32 4.49 -19.44
CA TRP A 246 -6.48 5.57 -18.49
C TRP A 246 -7.10 6.80 -19.13
N GLU A 247 -8.19 7.27 -18.53
CA GLU A 247 -8.87 8.51 -18.91
C GLU A 247 -8.71 9.55 -17.81
N VAL A 248 -8.39 10.76 -18.22
CA VAL A 248 -8.30 11.93 -17.33
C VAL A 248 -9.66 12.62 -17.31
N ASP A 249 -10.24 12.78 -16.13
CA ASP A 249 -11.51 13.45 -15.94
C ASP A 249 -11.33 14.89 -15.48
N ILE A 250 -12.27 15.76 -15.80
CA ILE A 250 -12.23 17.18 -15.41
C ILE A 250 -12.26 17.35 -13.89
N ASP A 251 -12.87 16.42 -13.20
CA ASP A 251 -13.01 16.39 -11.74
C ASP A 251 -11.86 15.62 -11.02
N ASP A 252 -10.84 15.16 -11.78
CA ASP A 252 -9.68 14.46 -11.24
C ASP A 252 -8.84 15.30 -10.27
#